data_7b5dfab9dd2ecefa50d106417ba75412
#
_entry.id   7b5dfab9dd2ecefa50d106417ba75412
#
_cell.length_a   1.000
_cell.length_b   1.000
_cell.length_c   1.000
_cell.angle_alpha   90.00
_cell.angle_beta   90.00
_cell.angle_gamma   90.00
#
_symmetry.space_group_name_H-M   'P 1'
#
loop_
_entity.id
_entity.type
_entity.pdbx_description
1 polymer ?
#
loop_
_entity_poly.entity_id
_entity_poly.type
_entity_poly.pdbx_seq_one_letter_code
_entity_poly.pdbx_strand_id
1 'polypeptide(L)'
;MNYLASPPLVVAYALAGTVNIDLSTEPLGKDTDGNAVFLKDIWPSNQEISDAIASSIGPEMFKKNYADVFKGDSRWNQIASPEGEIFAWSDDSTYIKNPPYFDGMSMKIGTIDDIHNARLLGLFGDSITTDHISPAGNIKASSPAGQFLQSRGVKPVDFNSYGSRRGNDDIMVRGTFANI
;
A
#
# COMPACT_ATOMS: atom_id res chain seq x y z
N MET A 1 18.96 -7.43 -3.80
CA MET A 1 18.84 -6.39 -2.74
C MET A 1 18.22 -5.16 -3.39
N ASN A 2 17.26 -4.52 -2.74
CA ASN A 2 16.58 -3.35 -3.28
C ASN A 2 16.99 -2.11 -2.49
N TYR A 3 17.26 -1.03 -3.19
CA TYR A 3 17.57 0.27 -2.60
C TYR A 3 16.49 1.28 -2.95
N LEU A 4 16.21 2.20 -2.05
CA LEU A 4 15.30 3.32 -2.26
C LEU A 4 16.14 4.61 -2.32
N ALA A 5 15.97 5.36 -3.40
CA ALA A 5 16.62 6.65 -3.58
C ALA A 5 15.66 7.65 -4.23
N SER A 6 15.96 8.94 -4.15
CA SER A 6 15.20 9.95 -4.88
C SER A 6 15.37 9.78 -6.40
N PRO A 7 14.39 10.16 -7.24
CA PRO A 7 14.50 10.04 -8.68
C PRO A 7 15.81 10.64 -9.28
N PRO A 8 16.29 11.81 -8.86
CA PRO A 8 17.57 12.34 -9.35
C PRO A 8 18.77 11.45 -8.97
N LEU A 9 18.78 10.89 -7.77
CA LEU A 9 19.85 9.97 -7.35
C LEU A 9 19.79 8.64 -8.10
N VAL A 10 18.61 8.16 -8.45
CA VAL A 10 18.48 6.97 -9.32
C VAL A 10 19.16 7.21 -10.66
N VAL A 11 18.99 8.39 -11.25
CA VAL A 11 19.68 8.77 -12.50
C VAL A 11 21.19 8.83 -12.30
N ALA A 12 21.67 9.43 -11.21
CA ALA A 12 23.10 9.51 -10.90
C ALA A 12 23.74 8.13 -10.76
N TYR A 13 23.12 7.21 -10.01
CA TYR A 13 23.59 5.82 -9.87
C TYR A 13 23.52 5.05 -11.20
N ALA A 14 22.52 5.31 -12.03
CA ALA A 14 22.44 4.71 -13.36
C ALA A 14 23.60 5.17 -14.27
N LEU A 15 23.96 6.44 -14.21
CA LEU A 15 25.12 6.99 -14.94
C LEU A 15 26.44 6.42 -14.42
N ALA A 16 26.59 6.29 -13.10
CA ALA A 16 27.77 5.68 -12.48
C ALA A 16 27.89 4.17 -12.77
N GLY A 17 26.79 3.48 -13.08
CA GLY A 17 26.74 2.04 -13.32
C GLY A 17 26.90 1.20 -12.06
N THR A 18 26.93 1.79 -10.88
CA THR A 18 27.08 1.13 -9.59
C THR A 18 26.44 1.92 -8.47
N VAL A 19 25.98 1.21 -7.44
CA VAL A 19 25.51 1.83 -6.18
C VAL A 19 26.60 1.88 -5.11
N ASN A 20 27.75 1.24 -5.38
CA ASN A 20 28.89 1.23 -4.48
C ASN A 20 29.89 2.33 -4.89
N ILE A 21 29.47 3.56 -4.73
CA ILE A 21 30.21 4.78 -5.08
C ILE A 21 29.86 5.89 -4.09
N ASP A 22 30.84 6.67 -3.68
CA ASP A 22 30.61 7.92 -2.95
C ASP A 22 30.38 9.06 -3.95
N LEU A 23 29.11 9.41 -4.17
CA LEU A 23 28.70 10.46 -5.11
C LEU A 23 29.21 11.86 -4.75
N SER A 24 29.73 12.05 -3.52
CA SER A 24 30.29 13.34 -3.09
C SER A 24 31.75 13.52 -3.48
N THR A 25 32.49 12.45 -3.65
CA THR A 25 33.95 12.49 -3.85
C THR A 25 34.44 11.74 -5.08
N GLU A 26 33.69 10.75 -5.55
CA GLU A 26 34.07 9.92 -6.67
C GLU A 26 33.38 10.36 -7.98
N PRO A 27 34.06 10.27 -9.15
CA PRO A 27 33.48 10.64 -10.42
C PRO A 27 32.44 9.60 -10.88
N LEU A 28 31.34 10.07 -11.46
CA LEU A 28 30.32 9.23 -12.09
C LEU A 28 30.82 8.54 -13.36
N GLY A 29 31.77 9.15 -14.04
CA GLY A 29 32.35 8.68 -15.29
C GLY A 29 33.30 9.66 -15.90
N LYS A 30 33.49 9.59 -17.21
CA LYS A 30 34.29 10.49 -18.00
C LYS A 30 33.50 11.09 -19.16
N ASP A 31 33.79 12.33 -19.51
CA ASP A 31 33.27 12.98 -20.70
C ASP A 31 33.94 12.46 -21.99
N THR A 32 33.51 13.00 -23.12
CA THR A 32 34.08 12.64 -24.44
C THR A 32 35.57 12.95 -24.60
N ASP A 33 36.10 13.90 -23.79
CA ASP A 33 37.48 14.32 -23.80
C ASP A 33 38.34 13.56 -22.77
N GLY A 34 37.70 12.66 -22.01
CA GLY A 34 38.34 11.81 -21.01
C GLY A 34 38.46 12.42 -19.61
N ASN A 35 37.87 13.61 -19.38
CA ASN A 35 37.85 14.27 -18.06
C ASN A 35 36.87 13.60 -17.12
N ALA A 36 37.20 13.59 -15.84
CA ALA A 36 36.30 13.07 -14.81
C ALA A 36 35.07 13.97 -14.62
N VAL A 37 33.89 13.36 -14.62
CA VAL A 37 32.61 14.05 -14.40
C VAL A 37 32.05 13.64 -13.02
N PHE A 38 31.82 14.61 -12.17
CA PHE A 38 31.28 14.42 -10.82
C PHE A 38 29.80 14.77 -10.76
N LEU A 39 29.12 14.33 -9.69
CA LEU A 39 27.70 14.63 -9.48
C LEU A 39 27.41 16.14 -9.54
N LYS A 40 28.29 16.98 -8.95
CA LYS A 40 28.17 18.44 -8.93
C LYS A 40 28.14 19.05 -10.33
N ASP A 41 28.77 18.40 -11.32
CA ASP A 41 28.90 18.93 -12.68
C ASP A 41 27.61 18.72 -13.50
N ILE A 42 26.78 17.76 -13.08
CA ILE A 42 25.50 17.44 -13.75
C ILE A 42 24.28 17.77 -12.89
N TRP A 43 24.46 18.13 -11.62
CA TRP A 43 23.33 18.43 -10.73
C TRP A 43 22.75 19.80 -11.09
N PRO A 44 21.43 19.87 -11.36
CA PRO A 44 20.81 21.12 -11.77
C PRO A 44 20.82 22.14 -10.63
N SER A 45 21.01 23.40 -10.98
CA SER A 45 20.85 24.52 -10.05
C SER A 45 19.37 24.70 -9.66
N ASN A 46 19.12 25.34 -8.53
CA ASN A 46 17.76 25.67 -8.09
C ASN A 46 17.00 26.52 -9.12
N GLN A 47 17.73 27.39 -9.87
CA GLN A 47 17.11 28.20 -10.91
C GLN A 47 16.67 27.34 -12.09
N GLU A 48 17.50 26.43 -12.57
CA GLU A 48 17.15 25.49 -13.65
C GLU A 48 15.95 24.61 -13.26
N ILE A 49 15.89 24.13 -12.00
CA ILE A 49 14.74 23.39 -11.49
C ILE A 49 13.47 24.25 -11.50
N SER A 50 13.56 25.49 -11.02
CA SER A 50 12.42 26.41 -11.00
C SER A 50 11.91 26.73 -12.41
N ASP A 51 12.82 26.99 -13.33
CA ASP A 51 12.48 27.27 -14.73
C ASP A 51 11.84 26.06 -15.43
N ALA A 52 12.37 24.87 -15.18
CA ALA A 52 11.81 23.62 -15.69
C ALA A 52 10.39 23.36 -15.13
N ILE A 53 10.18 23.61 -13.84
CA ILE A 53 8.84 23.50 -13.22
C ILE A 53 7.89 24.52 -13.84
N ALA A 54 8.29 25.80 -13.93
CA ALA A 54 7.45 26.88 -14.46
C ALA A 54 7.06 26.66 -15.94
N SER A 55 7.98 26.09 -16.73
CA SER A 55 7.71 25.80 -18.15
C SER A 55 6.92 24.51 -18.37
N SER A 56 6.98 23.56 -17.46
CA SER A 56 6.39 22.21 -17.64
C SER A 56 5.06 22.04 -16.95
N ILE A 57 4.82 22.72 -15.82
CA ILE A 57 3.62 22.58 -15.01
C ILE A 57 2.73 23.82 -15.15
N GLY A 58 1.67 23.69 -15.95
CA GLY A 58 0.71 24.75 -16.17
C GLY A 58 -0.74 24.34 -15.85
N PRO A 59 -1.67 25.30 -15.74
CA PRO A 59 -3.09 25.02 -15.43
C PRO A 59 -3.75 24.06 -16.42
N GLU A 60 -3.34 24.09 -17.68
CA GLU A 60 -3.91 23.24 -18.74
C GLU A 60 -3.61 21.75 -18.52
N MET A 61 -2.48 21.44 -17.92
CA MET A 61 -2.11 20.08 -17.55
C MET A 61 -3.07 19.50 -16.51
N PHE A 62 -3.43 20.30 -15.50
CA PHE A 62 -4.43 19.91 -14.51
C PHE A 62 -5.82 19.78 -15.12
N LYS A 63 -6.25 20.76 -15.91
CA LYS A 63 -7.56 20.69 -16.61
C LYS A 63 -7.66 19.43 -17.46
N LYS A 64 -6.63 19.11 -18.23
CA LYS A 64 -6.60 17.91 -19.07
C LYS A 64 -6.67 16.62 -18.24
N ASN A 65 -5.87 16.52 -17.19
CA ASN A 65 -5.78 15.30 -16.38
C ASN A 65 -7.02 15.04 -15.52
N TYR A 66 -7.72 16.12 -15.13
CA TYR A 66 -8.92 16.02 -14.31
C TYR A 66 -10.23 16.17 -15.08
N ALA A 67 -10.20 16.40 -16.40
CA ALA A 67 -11.39 16.60 -17.21
C ALA A 67 -12.37 15.42 -17.15
N ASP A 68 -11.85 14.21 -17.10
CA ASP A 68 -12.61 12.96 -17.18
C ASP A 68 -12.54 12.11 -15.91
N VAL A 69 -12.14 12.72 -14.78
CA VAL A 69 -11.90 11.98 -13.52
C VAL A 69 -13.12 11.21 -13.01
N PHE A 70 -14.34 11.69 -13.34
CA PHE A 70 -15.60 11.05 -12.95
C PHE A 70 -16.15 10.05 -13.99
N LYS A 71 -15.54 9.96 -15.17
CA LYS A 71 -16.05 9.05 -16.22
C LYS A 71 -15.60 7.61 -16.03
N GLY A 72 -14.41 7.41 -15.47
CA GLY A 72 -13.76 6.12 -15.43
C GLY A 72 -13.44 5.55 -16.82
N ASP A 73 -12.72 4.44 -16.86
CA ASP A 73 -12.50 3.69 -18.10
C ASP A 73 -13.67 2.74 -18.43
N SER A 74 -13.60 2.07 -19.56
CA SER A 74 -14.65 1.14 -19.99
C SER A 74 -14.83 -0.04 -19.04
N ARG A 75 -13.78 -0.50 -18.38
CA ARG A 75 -13.84 -1.62 -17.42
C ARG A 75 -14.54 -1.18 -16.15
N TRP A 76 -14.20 0.02 -15.66
CA TRP A 76 -14.87 0.62 -14.51
C TRP A 76 -16.36 0.79 -14.74
N ASN A 77 -16.74 1.31 -15.91
CA ASN A 77 -18.15 1.56 -16.27
C ASN A 77 -18.96 0.28 -16.52
N GLN A 78 -18.30 -0.86 -16.74
CA GLN A 78 -18.96 -2.17 -16.90
C GLN A 78 -19.16 -2.90 -15.56
N ILE A 79 -18.63 -2.40 -14.47
CA ILE A 79 -18.86 -3.00 -13.14
C ILE A 79 -20.32 -2.79 -12.78
N ALA A 80 -21.05 -3.89 -12.64
CA ALA A 80 -22.42 -3.84 -12.15
C ALA A 80 -22.42 -3.35 -10.71
N SER A 81 -23.06 -2.22 -10.47
CA SER A 81 -23.28 -1.69 -9.13
C SER A 81 -24.68 -2.08 -8.67
N PRO A 82 -24.85 -2.73 -7.52
CA PRO A 82 -26.17 -2.99 -6.97
C PRO A 82 -26.86 -1.66 -6.66
N GLU A 83 -28.13 -1.54 -7.04
CA GLU A 83 -28.97 -0.41 -6.69
C GLU A 83 -29.59 -0.65 -5.31
N GLY A 84 -29.56 0.36 -4.44
CA GLY A 84 -30.16 0.29 -3.11
C GLY A 84 -29.48 1.20 -2.09
N GLU A 85 -30.16 1.45 -0.97
CA GLU A 85 -29.63 2.25 0.15
C GLU A 85 -28.68 1.44 1.05
N ILE A 86 -28.72 0.11 0.95
CA ILE A 86 -27.97 -0.81 1.81
C ILE A 86 -27.11 -1.72 0.93
N PHE A 87 -25.85 -1.93 1.31
CA PHE A 87 -24.97 -2.85 0.62
C PHE A 87 -25.47 -4.30 0.79
N ALA A 88 -25.62 -5.02 -0.33
CA ALA A 88 -25.98 -6.43 -0.33
C ALA A 88 -24.74 -7.29 -0.04
N TRP A 89 -24.57 -7.71 1.20
CA TRP A 89 -23.49 -8.59 1.59
C TRP A 89 -23.64 -9.99 0.99
N SER A 90 -22.51 -10.57 0.61
CA SER A 90 -22.44 -11.96 0.13
C SER A 90 -21.61 -12.80 1.09
N ASP A 91 -22.20 -13.84 1.66
CA ASP A 91 -21.52 -14.77 2.56
C ASP A 91 -20.47 -15.63 1.85
N ASP A 92 -20.56 -15.73 0.53
CA ASP A 92 -19.60 -16.46 -0.29
C ASP A 92 -18.36 -15.62 -0.66
N SER A 93 -18.42 -14.32 -0.42
CA SER A 93 -17.28 -13.43 -0.71
C SER A 93 -16.09 -13.77 0.19
N THR A 94 -14.93 -13.97 -0.44
CA THR A 94 -13.66 -14.14 0.26
C THR A 94 -12.84 -12.84 0.37
N TYR A 95 -13.36 -11.72 -0.13
CA TYR A 95 -12.72 -10.40 -0.09
C TYR A 95 -13.37 -9.44 0.90
N ILE A 96 -14.71 -9.37 0.89
CA ILE A 96 -15.47 -8.42 1.71
C ILE A 96 -16.53 -9.22 2.46
N LYS A 97 -16.57 -9.07 3.76
CA LYS A 97 -17.55 -9.73 4.64
C LYS A 97 -18.21 -8.69 5.54
N ASN A 98 -19.48 -8.92 5.87
CA ASN A 98 -20.16 -8.12 6.88
C ASN A 98 -19.42 -8.27 8.22
N PRO A 99 -18.85 -7.21 8.80
CA PRO A 99 -18.06 -7.32 10.02
C PRO A 99 -18.96 -7.64 11.21
N PRO A 100 -18.54 -8.52 12.14
CA PRO A 100 -19.36 -8.97 13.26
C PRO A 100 -19.53 -7.92 14.36
N TYR A 101 -18.94 -6.73 14.21
CA TYR A 101 -18.95 -5.68 15.26
C TYR A 101 -20.33 -5.17 15.60
N PHE A 102 -21.28 -5.30 14.69
CA PHE A 102 -22.66 -4.80 14.85
C PHE A 102 -23.67 -5.91 15.16
N ASP A 103 -23.20 -7.14 15.29
CA ASP A 103 -24.07 -8.29 15.63
C ASP A 103 -24.70 -8.07 17.00
N GLY A 104 -26.01 -8.15 17.05
CA GLY A 104 -26.77 -7.93 18.29
C GLY A 104 -26.91 -6.45 18.71
N MET A 105 -26.41 -5.50 17.92
CA MET A 105 -26.60 -4.07 18.19
C MET A 105 -28.08 -3.70 18.06
N SER A 106 -28.57 -2.88 18.97
CA SER A 106 -29.94 -2.37 18.97
C SER A 106 -29.97 -0.85 19.05
N MET A 107 -31.09 -0.25 18.68
CA MET A 107 -31.32 1.21 18.84
C MET A 107 -31.44 1.64 20.31
N LYS A 108 -31.63 0.69 21.22
CA LYS A 108 -31.68 0.99 22.65
C LYS A 108 -30.24 1.13 23.18
N ILE A 109 -29.93 2.30 23.67
CA ILE A 109 -28.63 2.57 24.32
C ILE A 109 -28.58 1.79 25.64
N GLY A 110 -27.50 0.98 25.80
CA GLY A 110 -27.23 0.29 27.06
C GLY A 110 -26.68 1.23 28.13
N THR A 111 -26.55 0.72 29.35
CA THR A 111 -25.84 1.39 30.44
C THR A 111 -24.32 1.20 30.27
N ILE A 112 -23.55 2.19 30.71
CA ILE A 112 -22.10 2.06 30.83
C ILE A 112 -21.82 1.53 32.23
N ASP A 113 -21.36 0.29 32.29
CA ASP A 113 -21.05 -0.37 33.56
C ASP A 113 -19.54 -0.61 33.68
N ASP A 114 -19.02 -0.69 34.89
CA ASP A 114 -17.64 -1.04 35.15
C ASP A 114 -17.33 -2.47 34.69
N ILE A 115 -16.13 -2.70 34.21
CA ILE A 115 -15.66 -4.03 33.78
C ILE A 115 -15.08 -4.75 34.99
N HIS A 116 -15.74 -5.81 35.44
CA HIS A 116 -15.31 -6.65 36.57
C HIS A 116 -14.81 -8.02 36.11
N ASN A 117 -13.83 -8.59 36.82
CA ASN A 117 -13.31 -9.95 36.61
C ASN A 117 -12.75 -10.21 35.19
N ALA A 118 -12.37 -9.18 34.45
CA ALA A 118 -11.73 -9.33 33.17
C ALA A 118 -10.34 -9.98 33.30
N ARG A 119 -10.01 -10.85 32.35
CA ARG A 119 -8.68 -11.46 32.27
C ARG A 119 -7.84 -10.75 31.24
N LEU A 120 -6.54 -10.62 31.50
CA LEU A 120 -5.60 -10.03 30.57
C LEU A 120 -5.39 -10.97 29.37
N LEU A 121 -5.75 -10.54 28.17
CA LEU A 121 -5.54 -11.29 26.94
C LEU A 121 -4.13 -11.06 26.38
N GLY A 122 -3.59 -9.85 26.47
CA GLY A 122 -2.26 -9.52 26.00
C GLY A 122 -1.74 -8.26 26.71
N LEU A 123 -0.44 -8.19 26.91
CA LEU A 123 0.27 -7.03 27.43
C LEU A 123 1.29 -6.58 26.39
N PHE A 124 1.14 -5.39 25.88
CA PHE A 124 2.01 -4.82 24.87
C PHE A 124 2.75 -3.63 25.46
N GLY A 125 4.01 -3.45 25.04
CA GLY A 125 4.82 -2.29 25.42
C GLY A 125 4.47 -1.04 24.61
N ASP A 126 5.27 -0.01 24.78
CA ASP A 126 5.15 1.24 24.07
C ASP A 126 5.43 1.06 22.56
N SER A 127 4.87 1.96 21.75
CA SER A 127 5.07 2.02 20.30
C SER A 127 4.56 0.81 19.51
N ILE A 128 3.69 -0.01 20.09
CA ILE A 128 2.98 -1.07 19.36
C ILE A 128 1.84 -0.45 18.55
N THR A 129 1.77 -0.81 17.28
CA THR A 129 0.71 -0.41 16.35
C THR A 129 -0.04 -1.62 15.82
N THR A 130 -1.13 -1.37 15.09
CA THR A 130 -1.89 -2.43 14.42
C THR A 130 -1.04 -3.23 13.44
N ASP A 131 0.00 -2.65 12.85
CA ASP A 131 0.91 -3.34 11.94
C ASP A 131 1.72 -4.46 12.60
N HIS A 132 1.90 -4.41 13.91
CA HIS A 132 2.54 -5.49 14.67
C HIS A 132 1.59 -6.65 14.97
N ILE A 133 0.29 -6.41 14.95
CA ILE A 133 -0.75 -7.38 15.31
C ILE A 133 -1.42 -7.94 14.05
N SER A 134 -1.86 -7.04 13.16
CA SER A 134 -2.53 -7.41 11.91
C SER A 134 -1.55 -7.96 10.89
N PRO A 135 -1.96 -8.98 10.11
CA PRO A 135 -1.09 -9.55 9.09
C PRO A 135 -0.90 -8.60 7.90
N ALA A 136 0.30 -8.66 7.31
CA ALA A 136 0.64 -8.02 6.06
C ALA A 136 1.34 -9.01 5.12
N GLY A 137 1.51 -8.61 3.85
CA GLY A 137 2.20 -9.42 2.84
C GLY A 137 1.35 -10.58 2.30
N ASN A 138 2.05 -11.55 1.71
CA ASN A 138 1.42 -12.66 1.01
C ASN A 138 0.87 -13.72 1.96
N ILE A 139 -0.25 -14.34 1.59
CA ILE A 139 -0.86 -15.43 2.32
C ILE A 139 -0.19 -16.74 1.89
N LYS A 140 0.46 -17.43 2.81
CA LYS A 140 1.08 -18.73 2.54
C LYS A 140 0.00 -19.83 2.48
N ALA A 141 0.11 -20.76 1.52
CA ALA A 141 -0.86 -21.85 1.34
C ALA A 141 -1.01 -22.75 2.59
N SER A 142 0.07 -22.94 3.34
CA SER A 142 0.09 -23.72 4.58
C SER A 142 -0.40 -22.97 5.81
N SER A 143 -0.59 -21.65 5.73
CA SER A 143 -1.08 -20.86 6.86
C SER A 143 -2.57 -21.13 7.13
N PRO A 144 -3.07 -20.84 8.35
CA PRO A 144 -4.50 -20.95 8.66
C PRO A 144 -5.39 -20.17 7.69
N ALA A 145 -4.98 -18.98 7.27
CA ALA A 145 -5.69 -18.18 6.27
C ALA A 145 -5.66 -18.85 4.88
N GLY A 146 -4.52 -19.41 4.48
CA GLY A 146 -4.39 -20.12 3.20
C GLY A 146 -5.24 -21.39 3.16
N GLN A 147 -5.26 -22.17 4.23
CA GLN A 147 -6.11 -23.33 4.36
C GLN A 147 -7.61 -22.96 4.32
N PHE A 148 -7.99 -21.89 4.98
CA PHE A 148 -9.34 -21.37 4.93
C PHE A 148 -9.75 -20.96 3.50
N LEU A 149 -8.88 -20.26 2.78
CA LEU A 149 -9.14 -19.89 1.37
C LEU A 149 -9.28 -21.12 0.47
N GLN A 150 -8.43 -22.13 0.65
CA GLN A 150 -8.52 -23.39 -0.09
C GLN A 150 -9.83 -24.13 0.19
N SER A 151 -10.29 -24.14 1.44
CA SER A 151 -11.59 -24.73 1.81
C SER A 151 -12.78 -24.00 1.18
N ARG A 152 -12.60 -22.74 0.76
CA ARG A 152 -13.57 -21.95 0.00
C ARG A 152 -13.35 -22.03 -1.53
N GLY A 153 -12.50 -22.94 -2.00
CA GLY A 153 -12.22 -23.16 -3.42
C GLY A 153 -11.29 -22.14 -4.07
N VAL A 154 -10.66 -21.23 -3.30
CA VAL A 154 -9.69 -20.29 -3.83
C VAL A 154 -8.34 -20.97 -4.01
N LYS A 155 -7.77 -20.88 -5.21
CA LYS A 155 -6.47 -21.48 -5.52
C LYS A 155 -5.33 -20.61 -4.95
N PRO A 156 -4.17 -21.20 -4.58
CA PRO A 156 -3.03 -20.43 -4.05
C PRO A 156 -2.56 -19.28 -4.93
N VAL A 157 -2.66 -19.41 -6.26
CA VAL A 157 -2.30 -18.36 -7.22
C VAL A 157 -3.24 -17.14 -7.11
N ASP A 158 -4.45 -17.32 -6.62
CA ASP A 158 -5.49 -16.29 -6.49
C ASP A 158 -5.62 -15.74 -5.06
N PHE A 159 -4.72 -16.13 -4.15
CA PHE A 159 -4.80 -15.71 -2.75
C PHE A 159 -4.64 -14.20 -2.58
N ASN A 160 -3.80 -13.57 -3.39
CA ASN A 160 -3.36 -12.21 -3.18
C ASN A 160 -2.69 -12.01 -1.80
N SER A 161 -2.75 -10.81 -1.26
CA SER A 161 -2.17 -10.47 0.03
C SER A 161 -3.25 -10.32 1.10
N TYR A 162 -2.84 -10.33 2.37
CA TYR A 162 -3.71 -9.96 3.49
C TYR A 162 -4.30 -8.55 3.30
N GLY A 163 -3.50 -7.60 2.80
CA GLY A 163 -3.97 -6.24 2.52
C GLY A 163 -5.13 -6.19 1.51
N SER A 164 -5.11 -7.04 0.48
CA SER A 164 -6.19 -7.14 -0.50
C SER A 164 -7.49 -7.70 0.09
N ARG A 165 -7.40 -8.48 1.18
CA ARG A 165 -8.52 -9.13 1.86
C ARG A 165 -8.84 -8.54 3.22
N ARG A 166 -8.32 -7.36 3.51
CA ARG A 166 -8.50 -6.68 4.81
C ARG A 166 -9.97 -6.41 5.19
N GLY A 167 -10.86 -6.42 4.21
CA GLY A 167 -12.31 -6.32 4.42
C GLY A 167 -12.99 -7.63 4.82
N ASN A 168 -12.22 -8.70 5.06
CA ASN A 168 -12.73 -9.99 5.51
C ASN A 168 -12.04 -10.40 6.81
N ASP A 169 -12.78 -10.33 7.92
CA ASP A 169 -12.29 -10.65 9.26
C ASP A 169 -11.91 -12.14 9.41
N ASP A 170 -12.57 -13.05 8.71
CA ASP A 170 -12.21 -14.46 8.70
C ASP A 170 -10.77 -14.69 8.20
N ILE A 171 -10.32 -13.90 7.24
CA ILE A 171 -8.95 -13.98 6.72
C ILE A 171 -7.98 -13.30 7.69
N MET A 172 -8.33 -12.09 8.15
CA MET A 172 -7.45 -11.28 8.97
C MET A 172 -7.17 -11.91 10.34
N VAL A 173 -8.18 -12.46 11.01
CA VAL A 173 -8.01 -13.11 12.31
C VAL A 173 -7.11 -14.36 12.22
N ARG A 174 -7.11 -15.04 11.09
CA ARG A 174 -6.24 -16.20 10.84
C ARG A 174 -4.79 -15.86 10.53
N GLY A 175 -4.50 -14.56 10.41
CA GLY A 175 -3.15 -14.04 10.21
C GLY A 175 -2.65 -13.18 11.37
N THR A 176 -3.40 -13.06 12.45
CA THR A 176 -2.98 -12.29 13.63
C THR A 176 -1.64 -12.78 14.15
N PHE A 177 -0.70 -11.86 14.38
CA PHE A 177 0.71 -12.13 14.75
C PHE A 177 1.50 -12.96 13.73
N ALA A 178 1.04 -13.09 12.49
CA ALA A 178 1.75 -13.83 11.45
C ALA A 178 2.84 -13.00 10.74
N ASN A 179 3.01 -11.73 11.07
CA ASN A 179 4.11 -10.89 10.60
C ASN A 179 5.41 -11.35 11.29
N ILE A 180 6.43 -11.64 10.48
CA ILE A 180 7.76 -12.07 10.93
C ILE A 180 8.75 -10.95 10.61
#